data_cd3980586717a89ae99325c44376bc3f
#
_entry.id   cd3980586717a89ae99325c44376bc3f
#
_cell.length_a   1.000
_cell.length_b   1.000
_cell.length_c   1.000
_cell.angle_alpha   90.00
_cell.angle_beta   90.00
_cell.angle_gamma   90.00
#
_symmetry.space_group_name_H-M   'P 1'
#
loop_
_entity.id
_entity.type
_entity.pdbx_description
1 polymer ?
#
loop_
_entity_poly.entity_id
_entity_poly.type
_entity_poly.pdbx_seq_one_letter_code
_entity_poly.pdbx_strand_id
1 'polypeptide(L)'
;MTGVQTCALPISRPDEEGELALRPGWPSMFRGYLHEPERYAKCFVGGWYLTGDLARRDADGYFWFVGRADDIIKTAGHMVGPFEVESALMEHPAVAEAGVIGKPDPTIGELVKAFVVLKPGHAADEQTRLDILGFARKRLGAAVAPKEIEFKDQIPRTRSGKIMRRLLKARELGLPEGDLSTLEGSS
;
A
#
# COMPACT_ATOMS: atom_id res chain seq x y z
N MET A 1 11.27 17.52 -26.13
CA MET A 1 10.52 17.05 -24.96
C MET A 1 9.93 15.70 -25.33
N THR A 2 10.59 14.62 -24.97
CA THR A 2 10.10 13.26 -25.19
C THR A 2 9.10 12.95 -24.09
N GLY A 3 7.81 13.07 -24.41
CA GLY A 3 6.75 12.76 -23.50
C GLY A 3 6.80 11.28 -23.11
N VAL A 4 6.97 11.00 -21.84
CA VAL A 4 6.71 9.68 -21.27
C VAL A 4 5.23 9.41 -21.50
N GLN A 5 4.89 8.53 -22.43
CA GLN A 5 3.52 8.11 -22.61
C GLN A 5 3.21 7.08 -21.51
N THR A 6 2.59 7.56 -20.44
CA THR A 6 1.97 6.72 -19.43
C THR A 6 0.59 6.30 -19.94
N CYS A 7 0.35 4.99 -20.02
CA CYS A 7 -0.99 4.45 -20.28
C CYS A 7 -1.32 3.49 -19.13
N ALA A 8 -2.48 3.62 -18.53
CA ALA A 8 -3.09 2.50 -17.83
C ALA A 8 -3.44 1.44 -18.87
N LEU A 9 -3.22 0.16 -18.58
CA LEU A 9 -3.51 -0.93 -19.51
C LEU A 9 -4.99 -1.01 -19.85
N PRO A 10 -5.29 -1.58 -21.00
CA PRO A 10 -5.42 -0.89 -22.25
C PRO A 10 -6.70 -0.08 -22.22
N ILE A 11 -6.60 1.23 -22.06
CA ILE A 11 -7.71 2.14 -22.32
C ILE A 11 -8.75 2.12 -21.19
N SER A 12 -8.29 2.35 -19.93
CA SER A 12 -9.22 2.70 -18.85
C SER A 12 -9.96 3.99 -19.23
N ARG A 13 -11.26 4.02 -18.98
CA ARG A 13 -12.05 5.25 -19.11
C ARG A 13 -11.54 6.27 -18.07
N PRO A 14 -11.82 7.57 -18.26
CA PRO A 14 -11.57 8.54 -17.20
C PRO A 14 -12.17 8.06 -15.87
N ASP A 15 -11.42 8.24 -14.78
CA ASP A 15 -11.77 7.84 -13.42
C ASP A 15 -11.86 6.32 -13.13
N GLU A 16 -11.53 5.48 -14.11
CA GLU A 16 -11.39 4.04 -13.91
C GLU A 16 -10.00 3.69 -13.41
N GLU A 17 -9.92 2.85 -12.38
CA GLU A 17 -8.66 2.38 -11.81
C GLU A 17 -8.04 1.30 -12.70
N GLY A 18 -6.71 1.37 -12.84
CA GLY A 18 -5.94 0.39 -13.60
C GLY A 18 -4.48 0.36 -13.19
N GLU A 19 -3.76 -0.69 -13.57
CA GLU A 19 -2.33 -0.74 -13.34
C GLU A 19 -1.60 0.25 -14.26
N LEU A 20 -0.71 1.05 -13.67
CA LEU A 20 0.08 2.01 -14.41
C LEU A 20 1.11 1.27 -15.28
N ALA A 21 1.00 1.44 -16.58
CA ALA A 21 1.90 0.85 -17.56
C ALA A 21 2.70 1.93 -18.30
N LEU A 22 3.95 1.64 -18.59
CA LEU A 22 4.85 2.54 -19.31
C LEU A 22 5.27 1.93 -20.64
N ARG A 23 5.33 2.77 -21.67
CA ARG A 23 5.85 2.34 -22.96
C ARG A 23 7.38 2.25 -22.90
N PRO A 24 7.99 1.08 -23.19
CA PRO A 24 9.43 0.93 -23.19
C PRO A 24 10.13 1.82 -24.22
N GLY A 25 11.44 2.05 -24.02
CA GLY A 25 12.30 2.67 -25.04
C GLY A 25 12.94 3.99 -24.64
N TRP A 26 12.81 4.43 -23.37
CA TRP A 26 13.53 5.62 -22.90
C TRP A 26 14.86 5.26 -22.19
N PRO A 27 15.86 6.14 -22.20
CA PRO A 27 17.22 5.83 -21.72
C PRO A 27 17.34 5.47 -20.23
N SER A 28 16.47 6.01 -19.37
CA SER A 28 16.50 5.79 -17.93
C SER A 28 15.73 4.54 -17.48
N MET A 29 15.17 3.78 -18.42
CA MET A 29 14.49 2.53 -18.10
C MET A 29 15.48 1.50 -17.57
N PHE A 30 15.10 0.78 -16.48
CA PHE A 30 15.94 -0.29 -15.95
C PHE A 30 16.13 -1.43 -16.95
N ARG A 31 17.26 -2.15 -16.86
CA ARG A 31 17.65 -3.15 -17.85
C ARG A 31 17.53 -4.59 -17.38
N GLY A 32 17.25 -4.80 -16.10
CA GLY A 32 17.12 -6.13 -15.51
C GLY A 32 17.22 -6.12 -13.99
N TYR A 33 16.92 -7.26 -13.42
CA TYR A 33 17.25 -7.61 -12.04
C TYR A 33 18.50 -8.49 -12.05
N LEU A 34 19.45 -8.23 -11.15
CA LEU A 34 20.70 -8.98 -11.07
C LEU A 34 20.40 -10.46 -10.78
N HIS A 35 20.86 -11.35 -11.66
CA HIS A 35 20.62 -12.80 -11.59
C HIS A 35 19.16 -13.26 -11.60
N GLU A 36 18.20 -12.37 -11.97
CA GLU A 36 16.77 -12.70 -12.02
C GLU A 36 16.12 -12.32 -13.37
N PRO A 37 16.51 -12.92 -14.49
CA PRO A 37 16.00 -12.55 -15.82
C PRO A 37 14.50 -12.84 -15.97
N GLU A 38 13.99 -13.90 -15.34
CA GLU A 38 12.57 -14.24 -15.37
C GLU A 38 11.72 -13.20 -14.65
N ARG A 39 12.21 -12.63 -13.54
CA ARG A 39 11.56 -11.54 -12.83
C ARG A 39 11.46 -10.29 -13.71
N TYR A 40 12.53 -9.98 -14.43
CA TYR A 40 12.53 -8.88 -15.40
C TYR A 40 11.50 -9.11 -16.51
N ALA A 41 11.47 -10.30 -17.10
CA ALA A 41 10.53 -10.64 -18.17
C ALA A 41 9.06 -10.50 -17.74
N LYS A 42 8.74 -10.88 -16.50
CA LYS A 42 7.38 -10.75 -15.93
C LYS A 42 6.90 -9.31 -15.79
N CYS A 43 7.79 -8.32 -15.79
CA CYS A 43 7.41 -6.91 -15.75
C CYS A 43 6.84 -6.39 -17.08
N PHE A 44 6.86 -7.20 -18.14
CA PHE A 44 6.40 -6.78 -19.45
C PHE A 44 5.23 -7.62 -19.93
N VAL A 45 4.11 -6.96 -20.28
CA VAL A 45 2.93 -7.60 -20.82
C VAL A 45 2.48 -6.85 -22.08
N GLY A 46 2.34 -7.55 -23.20
CA GLY A 46 1.89 -6.94 -24.45
C GLY A 46 2.77 -5.79 -24.97
N GLY A 47 4.07 -5.79 -24.63
CA GLY A 47 5.00 -4.73 -25.00
C GLY A 47 4.98 -3.50 -24.07
N TRP A 48 4.28 -3.58 -22.93
CA TRP A 48 4.23 -2.53 -21.91
C TRP A 48 4.96 -2.98 -20.65
N TYR A 49 5.66 -2.05 -20.02
CA TYR A 49 6.24 -2.25 -18.69
C TYR A 49 5.18 -1.95 -17.63
N LEU A 50 4.84 -2.96 -16.82
CA LEU A 50 3.94 -2.83 -15.68
C LEU A 50 4.71 -2.35 -14.46
N THR A 51 4.25 -1.23 -13.88
CA THR A 51 4.95 -0.65 -12.71
C THR A 51 4.61 -1.36 -11.40
N GLY A 52 3.51 -2.10 -11.37
CA GLY A 52 2.90 -2.65 -10.17
C GLY A 52 2.17 -1.59 -9.33
N ASP A 53 2.03 -0.38 -9.84
CA ASP A 53 1.27 0.70 -9.19
C ASP A 53 -0.12 0.80 -9.80
N LEU A 54 -1.14 0.96 -8.98
CA LEU A 54 -2.49 1.30 -9.42
C LEU A 54 -2.68 2.80 -9.45
N ALA A 55 -3.27 3.29 -10.51
CA ALA A 55 -3.60 4.68 -10.70
C ALA A 55 -4.94 4.82 -11.44
N ARG A 56 -5.58 5.96 -11.30
CA ARG A 56 -6.67 6.40 -12.16
C ARG A 56 -6.27 7.68 -12.87
N ARG A 57 -6.80 7.90 -14.05
CA ARG A 57 -6.59 9.13 -14.81
C ARG A 57 -7.92 9.88 -14.89
N ASP A 58 -7.95 11.15 -14.47
CA ASP A 58 -9.12 11.98 -14.59
C ASP A 58 -9.35 12.49 -16.05
N ALA A 59 -10.45 13.19 -16.27
CA ALA A 59 -10.80 13.73 -17.58
C ALA A 59 -9.81 14.80 -18.08
N ASP A 60 -9.10 15.48 -17.17
CA ASP A 60 -8.08 16.48 -17.48
C ASP A 60 -6.70 15.86 -17.77
N GLY A 61 -6.57 14.54 -17.58
CA GLY A 61 -5.38 13.77 -17.89
C GLY A 61 -4.38 13.64 -16.74
N TYR A 62 -4.73 14.08 -15.52
CA TYR A 62 -3.91 13.88 -14.34
C TYR A 62 -4.01 12.45 -13.83
N PHE A 63 -2.88 11.92 -13.34
CA PHE A 63 -2.82 10.60 -12.72
C PHE A 63 -2.89 10.72 -11.20
N TRP A 64 -3.79 9.94 -10.62
CA TRP A 64 -3.99 9.84 -9.19
C TRP A 64 -3.53 8.46 -8.74
N PHE A 65 -2.52 8.43 -7.88
CA PHE A 65 -2.01 7.19 -7.31
C PHE A 65 -3.03 6.59 -6.34
N VAL A 66 -3.32 5.29 -6.52
CA VAL A 66 -4.26 4.54 -5.67
C VAL A 66 -3.51 3.66 -4.67
N GLY A 67 -2.47 2.97 -5.13
CA GLY A 67 -1.68 2.07 -4.29
C GLY A 67 -0.82 1.12 -5.11
N ARG A 68 -0.21 0.16 -4.43
CA ARG A 68 0.50 -0.94 -5.08
C ARG A 68 -0.50 -2.05 -5.40
N ALA A 69 -0.39 -2.65 -6.57
CA ALA A 69 -1.26 -3.76 -6.98
C ALA A 69 -1.14 -5.00 -6.06
N ASP A 70 0.07 -5.22 -5.51
CA ASP A 70 0.40 -6.29 -4.58
C ASP A 70 0.02 -5.99 -3.11
N ASP A 71 -0.23 -4.72 -2.77
CA ASP A 71 -0.63 -4.28 -1.43
C ASP A 71 -2.15 -4.09 -1.27
N ILE A 72 -2.91 -4.08 -2.37
CA ILE A 72 -4.37 -3.86 -2.33
C ILE A 72 -5.06 -4.91 -1.46
N ILE A 73 -5.84 -4.43 -0.51
CA ILE A 73 -6.63 -5.25 0.41
C ILE A 73 -8.00 -5.51 -0.22
N LYS A 74 -8.35 -6.79 -0.38
CA LYS A 74 -9.64 -7.20 -0.94
C LYS A 74 -10.60 -7.57 0.18
N THR A 75 -11.41 -6.61 0.61
CA THR A 75 -12.32 -6.75 1.77
C THR A 75 -13.78 -6.56 1.36
N ALA A 76 -14.62 -7.56 1.61
CA ALA A 76 -16.06 -7.51 1.35
C ALA A 76 -16.44 -6.96 -0.04
N GLY A 77 -15.68 -7.33 -1.08
CA GLY A 77 -15.90 -6.85 -2.46
C GLY A 77 -15.31 -5.47 -2.78
N HIS A 78 -14.69 -4.81 -1.81
CA HIS A 78 -13.98 -3.55 -2.02
C HIS A 78 -12.49 -3.77 -2.23
N MET A 79 -11.88 -2.96 -3.07
CA MET A 79 -10.44 -2.84 -3.22
C MET A 79 -9.96 -1.62 -2.43
N VAL A 80 -9.17 -1.85 -1.39
CA VAL A 80 -8.74 -0.81 -0.45
C VAL A 80 -7.24 -0.61 -0.57
N GLY A 81 -6.82 0.60 -0.91
CA GLY A 81 -5.41 0.99 -0.88
C GLY A 81 -4.94 1.22 0.57
N PRO A 82 -3.91 0.51 1.06
CA PRO A 82 -3.40 0.73 2.42
C PRO A 82 -3.04 2.19 2.70
N PHE A 83 -2.49 2.88 1.72
CA PHE A 83 -2.09 4.29 1.82
C PHE A 83 -3.26 5.22 2.17
N GLU A 84 -4.45 4.99 1.60
CA GLU A 84 -5.65 5.77 1.90
C GLU A 84 -6.03 5.65 3.38
N VAL A 85 -6.00 4.40 3.88
CA VAL A 85 -6.33 4.12 5.29
C VAL A 85 -5.27 4.70 6.23
N GLU A 86 -3.98 4.54 5.90
CA GLU A 86 -2.85 5.10 6.65
C GLU A 86 -2.96 6.64 6.75
N SER A 87 -3.24 7.30 5.61
CA SER A 87 -3.41 8.76 5.56
C SER A 87 -4.56 9.22 6.43
N ALA A 88 -5.70 8.56 6.36
CA ALA A 88 -6.85 8.89 7.19
C ALA A 88 -6.57 8.67 8.69
N LEU A 89 -5.88 7.58 9.06
CA LEU A 89 -5.49 7.34 10.46
C LEU A 89 -4.54 8.41 11.00
N MET A 90 -3.60 8.89 10.18
CA MET A 90 -2.65 9.95 10.58
C MET A 90 -3.31 11.33 10.76
N GLU A 91 -4.54 11.55 10.28
CA GLU A 91 -5.33 12.74 10.61
C GLU A 91 -5.79 12.76 12.09
N HIS A 92 -5.80 11.59 12.76
CA HIS A 92 -6.19 11.50 14.16
C HIS A 92 -5.15 12.12 15.09
N PRO A 93 -5.54 12.96 16.09
CA PRO A 93 -4.59 13.67 16.97
C PRO A 93 -3.58 12.77 17.69
N ALA A 94 -3.99 11.58 18.11
CA ALA A 94 -3.15 10.64 18.84
C ALA A 94 -2.19 9.82 17.97
N VAL A 95 -2.38 9.79 16.64
CA VAL A 95 -1.59 8.92 15.75
C VAL A 95 -0.36 9.64 15.24
N ALA A 96 0.82 9.05 15.45
CA ALA A 96 2.08 9.50 14.88
C ALA A 96 2.36 8.82 13.54
N GLU A 97 2.17 7.50 13.48
CA GLU A 97 2.40 6.69 12.29
C GLU A 97 1.35 5.58 12.20
N ALA A 98 1.05 5.16 10.98
CA ALA A 98 0.19 4.01 10.72
C ALA A 98 0.75 3.15 9.60
N GLY A 99 0.65 1.84 9.74
CA GLY A 99 0.94 0.86 8.70
C GLY A 99 -0.23 -0.10 8.56
N VAL A 100 -0.73 -0.32 7.36
CA VAL A 100 -1.96 -1.08 7.12
C VAL A 100 -1.70 -2.27 6.23
N ILE A 101 -2.31 -3.41 6.59
CA ILE A 101 -2.25 -4.66 5.82
C ILE A 101 -3.63 -5.29 5.69
N GLY A 102 -3.78 -6.16 4.68
CA GLY A 102 -4.85 -7.13 4.62
C GLY A 102 -4.47 -8.39 5.40
N LYS A 103 -5.28 -8.73 6.40
CA LYS A 103 -5.19 -9.99 7.15
C LYS A 103 -6.25 -10.94 6.60
N PRO A 104 -5.91 -12.18 6.21
CA PRO A 104 -6.89 -13.13 5.70
C PRO A 104 -8.07 -13.34 6.64
N ASP A 105 -9.27 -13.31 6.09
CA ASP A 105 -10.52 -13.56 6.82
C ASP A 105 -11.41 -14.47 5.99
N PRO A 106 -11.99 -15.55 6.60
CA PRO A 106 -12.75 -16.55 5.86
C PRO A 106 -14.07 -16.04 5.28
N THR A 107 -14.59 -14.92 5.78
CA THR A 107 -15.91 -14.40 5.40
C THR A 107 -15.80 -13.27 4.37
N ILE A 108 -14.86 -12.35 4.56
CA ILE A 108 -14.75 -11.13 3.76
C ILE A 108 -13.53 -11.10 2.84
N GLY A 109 -12.74 -12.20 2.82
CA GLY A 109 -11.49 -12.33 2.07
C GLY A 109 -10.31 -11.81 2.88
N GLU A 110 -10.20 -10.52 3.08
CA GLU A 110 -9.23 -9.89 3.97
C GLU A 110 -9.92 -8.85 4.85
N LEU A 111 -9.54 -8.78 6.13
CA LEU A 111 -9.89 -7.65 6.98
C LEU A 111 -8.78 -6.60 6.94
N VAL A 112 -9.15 -5.34 7.06
CA VAL A 112 -8.20 -4.23 7.17
C VAL A 112 -7.67 -4.20 8.59
N LYS A 113 -6.36 -4.46 8.79
CA LYS A 113 -5.66 -4.34 10.08
C LYS A 113 -4.67 -3.20 10.03
N ALA A 114 -4.71 -2.34 11.05
CA ALA A 114 -3.78 -1.22 11.21
C ALA A 114 -2.82 -1.47 12.37
N PHE A 115 -1.54 -1.18 12.15
CA PHE A 115 -0.51 -1.02 13.19
C PHE A 115 -0.31 0.47 13.39
N VAL A 116 -0.38 0.93 14.64
CA VAL A 116 -0.39 2.35 14.96
C VAL A 116 0.69 2.67 15.98
N VAL A 117 1.49 3.68 15.70
CA VAL A 117 2.38 4.32 16.66
C VAL A 117 1.69 5.57 17.17
N LEU A 118 1.59 5.68 18.50
CA LEU A 118 0.98 6.84 19.14
C LEU A 118 1.97 7.99 19.32
N LYS A 119 1.47 9.21 19.28
CA LYS A 119 2.22 10.39 19.69
C LYS A 119 2.49 10.36 21.21
N PRO A 120 3.58 10.99 21.68
CA PRO A 120 3.85 11.13 23.12
C PRO A 120 2.65 11.72 23.85
N GLY A 121 2.36 11.18 25.04
CA GLY A 121 1.24 11.64 25.89
C GLY A 121 -0.09 10.90 25.68
N HIS A 122 -0.16 9.97 24.72
CA HIS A 122 -1.33 9.11 24.52
C HIS A 122 -1.04 7.70 25.03
N ALA A 123 -2.03 7.09 25.71
CA ALA A 123 -1.91 5.73 26.23
C ALA A 123 -2.34 4.70 25.17
N ALA A 124 -1.58 3.59 25.12
CA ALA A 124 -1.92 2.44 24.26
C ALA A 124 -2.97 1.56 24.98
N ASP A 125 -4.16 2.11 25.19
CA ASP A 125 -5.28 1.46 25.88
C ASP A 125 -6.49 1.23 24.97
N GLU A 126 -7.50 0.55 25.53
CA GLU A 126 -8.72 0.20 24.80
C GLU A 126 -9.53 1.45 24.40
N GLN A 127 -9.54 2.49 25.25
CA GLN A 127 -10.27 3.71 24.97
C GLN A 127 -9.68 4.44 23.75
N THR A 128 -8.37 4.59 23.71
CA THR A 128 -7.64 5.18 22.57
C THR A 128 -7.85 4.35 21.30
N ARG A 129 -7.86 3.02 21.43
CA ARG A 129 -8.11 2.13 20.29
C ARG A 129 -9.50 2.32 19.70
N LEU A 130 -10.53 2.39 20.55
CA LEU A 130 -11.92 2.61 20.13
C LEU A 130 -12.13 3.99 19.52
N ASP A 131 -11.46 5.01 20.06
CA ASP A 131 -11.53 6.38 19.52
C ASP A 131 -10.96 6.45 18.10
N ILE A 132 -9.77 5.86 17.87
CA ILE A 132 -9.16 5.80 16.54
C ILE A 132 -10.02 4.99 15.56
N LEU A 133 -10.58 3.85 15.97
CA LEU A 133 -11.52 3.07 15.15
C LEU A 133 -12.77 3.86 14.79
N GLY A 134 -13.34 4.58 15.77
CA GLY A 134 -14.51 5.45 15.56
C GLY A 134 -14.23 6.58 14.59
N PHE A 135 -13.06 7.21 14.72
CA PHE A 135 -12.60 8.25 13.81
C PHE A 135 -12.43 7.70 12.38
N ALA A 136 -11.72 6.60 12.22
CA ALA A 136 -11.51 5.96 10.92
C ALA A 136 -12.84 5.58 10.25
N ARG A 137 -13.82 5.08 11.01
CA ARG A 137 -15.16 4.78 10.49
C ARG A 137 -15.90 5.99 9.95
N LYS A 138 -15.81 7.12 10.65
CA LYS A 138 -16.43 8.37 10.18
C LYS A 138 -15.76 8.87 8.91
N ARG A 139 -14.45 8.72 8.80
CA ARG A 139 -13.64 9.28 7.71
C ARG A 139 -13.71 8.44 6.44
N LEU A 140 -13.65 7.11 6.55
CA LEU A 140 -13.52 6.16 5.45
C LEU A 140 -14.81 5.37 5.16
N GLY A 141 -15.75 5.37 6.10
CA GLY A 141 -16.90 4.48 6.05
C GLY A 141 -16.61 3.07 6.62
N ALA A 142 -17.66 2.35 6.96
CA ALA A 142 -17.54 1.08 7.67
C ALA A 142 -16.90 -0.05 6.84
N ALA A 143 -17.00 -0.01 5.51
CA ALA A 143 -16.45 -1.04 4.64
C ALA A 143 -14.91 -0.99 4.57
N VAL A 144 -14.33 0.22 4.51
CA VAL A 144 -12.91 0.47 4.28
C VAL A 144 -12.12 0.65 5.58
N ALA A 145 -12.78 1.14 6.64
CA ALA A 145 -12.13 1.38 7.93
C ALA A 145 -11.53 0.11 8.54
N PRO A 146 -10.40 0.23 9.27
CA PRO A 146 -9.79 -0.90 9.97
C PRO A 146 -10.79 -1.60 10.90
N LYS A 147 -10.67 -2.93 10.96
CA LYS A 147 -11.43 -3.76 11.91
C LYS A 147 -10.59 -4.08 13.15
N GLU A 148 -9.27 -4.09 12.98
CA GLU A 148 -8.31 -4.31 14.05
C GLU A 148 -7.28 -3.19 14.09
N ILE A 149 -6.92 -2.75 15.30
CA ILE A 149 -5.77 -1.87 15.54
C ILE A 149 -4.87 -2.54 16.57
N GLU A 150 -3.57 -2.54 16.29
CA GLU A 150 -2.52 -2.96 17.20
C GLU A 150 -1.52 -1.82 17.38
N PHE A 151 -1.24 -1.47 18.64
CA PHE A 151 -0.23 -0.46 18.94
C PHE A 151 1.17 -1.04 18.85
N LYS A 152 2.08 -0.28 18.27
CA LYS A 152 3.49 -0.61 18.12
C LYS A 152 4.36 0.58 18.55
N ASP A 153 5.57 0.29 19.01
CA ASP A 153 6.55 1.33 19.30
C ASP A 153 7.11 1.93 18.01
N GLN A 154 7.21 1.11 16.95
CA GLN A 154 7.70 1.54 15.64
C GLN A 154 7.14 0.66 14.50
N ILE A 155 7.00 1.24 13.33
CA ILE A 155 6.63 0.53 12.10
C ILE A 155 7.88 0.24 11.29
N PRO A 156 8.11 -1.02 10.84
CA PRO A 156 9.28 -1.37 10.05
C PRO A 156 9.31 -0.59 8.73
N ARG A 157 10.45 0.04 8.46
CA ARG A 157 10.69 0.84 7.26
C ARG A 157 11.95 0.41 6.55
N THR A 158 12.00 0.69 5.26
CA THR A 158 13.24 0.63 4.50
C THR A 158 14.14 1.82 4.88
N ARG A 159 15.44 1.75 4.57
CA ARG A 159 16.38 2.88 4.72
C ARG A 159 15.94 4.16 4.00
N SER A 160 15.06 4.04 2.99
CA SER A 160 14.44 5.18 2.30
C SER A 160 13.13 5.66 2.93
N GLY A 161 12.74 5.14 4.10
CA GLY A 161 11.55 5.54 4.86
C GLY A 161 10.24 4.91 4.40
N LYS A 162 10.25 3.96 3.45
CA LYS A 162 9.03 3.27 2.99
C LYS A 162 8.60 2.21 4.00
N ILE A 163 7.31 2.17 4.33
CA ILE A 163 6.73 1.12 5.18
C ILE A 163 6.91 -0.25 4.53
N MET A 164 7.44 -1.20 5.30
CA MET A 164 7.63 -2.59 4.86
C MET A 164 6.38 -3.42 5.19
N ARG A 165 5.26 -3.20 4.44
CA ARG A 165 3.98 -3.91 4.67
C ARG A 165 4.14 -5.41 4.55
N ARG A 166 5.00 -5.89 3.64
CA ARG A 166 5.35 -7.30 3.53
C ARG A 166 5.85 -7.88 4.86
N LEU A 167 6.70 -7.13 5.56
CA LEU A 167 7.25 -7.55 6.85
C LEU A 167 6.19 -7.51 7.96
N LEU A 168 5.34 -6.47 7.99
CA LEU A 168 4.19 -6.41 8.90
C LEU A 168 3.28 -7.62 8.69
N LYS A 169 2.94 -7.94 7.44
CA LYS A 169 2.07 -9.09 7.10
C LYS A 169 2.73 -10.42 7.47
N ALA A 170 4.03 -10.58 7.19
CA ALA A 170 4.76 -11.79 7.55
C ALA A 170 4.76 -12.03 9.07
N ARG A 171 5.02 -10.99 9.86
CA ARG A 171 5.01 -11.06 11.34
C ARG A 171 3.62 -11.37 11.89
N GLU A 172 2.60 -10.72 11.35
CA GLU A 172 1.20 -10.95 11.75
C GLU A 172 0.74 -12.38 11.50
N LEU A 173 1.16 -12.96 10.39
CA LEU A 173 0.74 -14.30 9.97
C LEU A 173 1.70 -15.42 10.38
N GLY A 174 2.79 -15.10 11.09
CA GLY A 174 3.83 -16.07 11.46
C GLY A 174 4.55 -16.68 10.25
N LEU A 175 4.66 -15.91 9.15
CA LEU A 175 5.34 -16.32 7.93
C LEU A 175 6.83 -15.92 7.97
N PRO A 176 7.69 -16.56 7.16
CA PRO A 176 9.08 -16.14 7.02
C PRO A 176 9.19 -14.67 6.59
N GLU A 177 10.02 -13.90 7.29
CA GLU A 177 10.20 -12.46 7.05
C GLU A 177 10.86 -12.14 5.69
N GLY A 178 11.56 -13.10 5.09
CA GLY A 178 12.25 -12.96 3.82
C GLY A 178 13.46 -12.03 3.90
N ASP A 179 13.80 -11.35 2.80
CA ASP A 179 14.95 -10.45 2.74
C ASP A 179 14.73 -9.18 3.59
N LEU A 180 15.63 -8.95 4.54
CA LEU A 180 15.64 -7.80 5.44
C LEU A 180 16.78 -6.81 5.13
N SER A 181 17.53 -6.99 4.05
CA SER A 181 18.72 -6.17 3.72
C SER A 181 18.41 -4.67 3.58
N THR A 182 17.15 -4.32 3.31
CA THR A 182 16.71 -2.93 3.18
C THR A 182 16.08 -2.37 4.45
N LEU A 183 15.93 -3.17 5.52
CA LEU A 183 15.33 -2.73 6.77
C LEU A 183 16.22 -1.68 7.45
N GLU A 184 15.61 -0.61 7.93
CA GLU A 184 16.25 0.41 8.72
C GLU A 184 16.79 -0.18 10.04
N GLY A 185 18.08 0.08 10.37
CA GLY A 185 18.71 -0.44 11.57
C GLY A 185 19.21 -1.90 11.51
N SER A 186 19.06 -2.62 10.39
CA SER A 186 19.75 -3.89 10.15
C SER A 186 21.19 -3.60 9.70
N SER A 187 22.14 -3.62 10.64
CA SER A 187 23.59 -3.59 10.42
C SER A 187 24.12 -5.00 10.55
#